data_284e0b3eac2cd5d5e9441a41687f5ab4
#
_entry.id   284e0b3eac2cd5d5e9441a41687f5ab4
#
_cell.length_a   1.000
_cell.length_b   1.000
_cell.length_c   1.000
_cell.angle_alpha   90.00
_cell.angle_beta   90.00
_cell.angle_gamma   90.00
#
_symmetry.space_group_name_H-M   'P 1'
#
loop_
_entity.id
_entity.type
_entity.pdbx_description
1 polymer ?
#
loop_
_entity_poly.entity_id
_entity_poly.type
_entity_poly.pdbx_seq_one_letter_code
_entity_poly.pdbx_strand_id
1 'polypeptide(L)'
;SEMFTVYNTYLDRADAAVRTHGDVSFSQGGSFYDVIYGMEAFGLVPEEEMRPGVMYGDTLSNHTELSALADAMVAAVAKGKLRKLQSDENNAMLWKKAVAAVHEIYLGKAPEKFTYKGKEYTPQSFYKSTGLNPSDYVSLTSYTHRPFYTQFPIEVQDNWRHGLSYNLPIDELMEVFDNAINTGYTIAWGSDVSESGFTRDGVAVMPDNDKVQELSGSDMAHWLKLKPEEKKLNTKPQPQKWCTQEERQLAYDNYETTDDHGMQIYGIAKDQEGNEYYMVKNSWGTSNKYEGIWYASKAFVRYKTMNLSLIHI
;
A
#
# COMPACT_ATOMS: atom_id res chain seq x y z
N SER A 1 3.58 3.94 -15.44
CA SER A 1 4.38 2.80 -14.96
C SER A 1 4.58 2.85 -13.46
N GLU A 2 4.44 1.70 -12.81
CA GLU A 2 4.69 1.52 -11.38
C GLU A 2 6.15 1.89 -11.04
N MET A 3 7.11 1.45 -11.85
CA MET A 3 8.54 1.71 -11.60
C MET A 3 8.90 3.18 -11.66
N PHE A 4 8.24 3.97 -12.49
CA PHE A 4 8.41 5.42 -12.53
C PHE A 4 7.91 6.07 -11.23
N THR A 5 6.75 5.62 -10.71
CA THR A 5 6.22 6.08 -9.43
C THR A 5 7.15 5.70 -8.29
N VAL A 6 7.59 4.44 -8.24
CA VAL A 6 8.54 3.92 -7.24
C VAL A 6 9.83 4.74 -7.24
N TYR A 7 10.46 4.95 -8.41
CA TYR A 7 11.68 5.73 -8.54
C TYR A 7 11.56 7.13 -7.91
N ASN A 8 10.55 7.87 -8.33
CA ASN A 8 10.37 9.25 -7.87
C ASN A 8 9.98 9.33 -6.39
N THR A 9 9.09 8.43 -5.93
CA THR A 9 8.64 8.42 -4.53
C THR A 9 9.77 8.05 -3.58
N TYR A 10 10.63 7.09 -3.92
CA TYR A 10 11.79 6.77 -3.11
C TYR A 10 12.80 7.91 -3.02
N LEU A 11 13.08 8.59 -4.11
CA LEU A 11 13.99 9.74 -4.08
C LEU A 11 13.45 10.88 -3.21
N ASP A 12 12.15 11.11 -3.28
CA ASP A 12 11.50 12.14 -2.48
C ASP A 12 11.43 11.76 -0.99
N ARG A 13 11.15 10.47 -0.67
CA ARG A 13 11.20 9.96 0.70
C ARG A 13 12.61 9.99 1.28
N ALA A 14 13.64 9.71 0.46
CA ALA A 14 15.03 9.87 0.87
C ALA A 14 15.36 11.33 1.23
N ASP A 15 14.85 12.29 0.46
CA ASP A 15 15.02 13.72 0.74
C ASP A 15 14.32 14.11 2.05
N ALA A 16 13.11 13.64 2.28
CA ALA A 16 12.39 13.86 3.53
C ALA A 16 13.13 13.25 4.73
N ALA A 17 13.60 12.01 4.62
CA ALA A 17 14.37 11.34 5.66
C ALA A 17 15.66 12.09 6.03
N VAL A 18 16.38 12.60 5.04
CA VAL A 18 17.61 13.38 5.27
C VAL A 18 17.29 14.74 5.89
N ARG A 19 16.27 15.45 5.41
CA ARG A 19 15.84 16.75 5.97
C ARG A 19 15.37 16.67 7.40
N THR A 20 14.73 15.56 7.77
CA THR A 20 14.24 15.29 9.14
C THR A 20 15.25 14.55 10.01
N HIS A 21 16.50 14.40 9.57
CA HIS A 21 17.55 13.68 10.28
C HIS A 21 17.17 12.24 10.66
N GLY A 22 16.31 11.62 9.87
CA GLY A 22 15.85 10.25 10.02
C GLY A 22 14.60 10.07 10.88
N ASP A 23 13.87 11.14 11.21
CA ASP A 23 12.57 11.04 11.87
C ASP A 23 11.51 10.49 10.89
N VAL A 24 11.54 10.93 9.62
CA VAL A 24 10.84 10.22 8.54
C VAL A 24 11.63 8.96 8.22
N SER A 25 11.01 7.80 8.41
CA SER A 25 11.64 6.51 8.06
C SER A 25 11.80 6.40 6.55
N PHE A 26 12.96 5.93 6.12
CA PHE A 26 13.17 5.52 4.73
C PHE A 26 13.06 3.99 4.70
N SER A 27 12.04 3.49 4.03
CA SER A 27 11.73 2.05 3.94
C SER A 27 10.95 1.77 2.66
N GLN A 28 10.77 0.50 2.34
CA GLN A 28 9.79 0.08 1.32
C GLN A 28 8.38 0.42 1.78
N GLY A 29 7.46 0.48 0.82
CA GLY A 29 6.07 0.83 1.06
C GLY A 29 5.80 2.32 0.87
N GLY A 30 4.60 2.72 1.23
CA GLY A 30 4.08 4.07 1.11
C GLY A 30 2.56 4.08 1.15
N SER A 31 1.97 5.25 1.23
CA SER A 31 0.53 5.41 1.20
C SER A 31 0.01 5.59 -0.24
N PHE A 32 -1.28 5.38 -0.46
CA PHE A 32 -1.92 5.72 -1.74
C PHE A 32 -1.79 7.21 -2.08
N TYR A 33 -1.66 8.06 -1.08
CA TYR A 33 -1.42 9.48 -1.26
C TYR A 33 -0.09 9.76 -1.98
N ASP A 34 0.92 8.91 -1.81
CA ASP A 34 2.19 9.03 -2.53
C ASP A 34 2.01 8.89 -4.04
N VAL A 35 1.11 8.01 -4.49
CA VAL A 35 0.79 7.84 -5.91
C VAL A 35 0.09 9.08 -6.45
N ILE A 36 -0.90 9.59 -5.74
CA ILE A 36 -1.66 10.79 -6.14
C ILE A 36 -0.74 12.00 -6.21
N TYR A 37 0.05 12.23 -5.16
CA TYR A 37 1.07 13.27 -5.14
C TYR A 37 2.09 13.10 -6.27
N GLY A 38 2.57 11.86 -6.49
CA GLY A 38 3.55 11.54 -7.53
C GLY A 38 3.06 11.86 -8.94
N MET A 39 1.79 11.59 -9.25
CA MET A 39 1.18 11.97 -10.53
C MET A 39 1.23 13.48 -10.77
N GLU A 40 0.93 14.26 -9.76
CA GLU A 40 0.93 15.72 -9.85
C GLU A 40 2.35 16.30 -9.89
N ALA A 41 3.23 15.83 -9.01
CA ALA A 41 4.59 16.36 -8.86
C ALA A 41 5.55 15.92 -9.97
N PHE A 42 5.48 14.66 -10.38
CA PHE A 42 6.45 14.05 -11.31
C PHE A 42 5.86 13.68 -12.67
N GLY A 43 4.54 13.57 -12.77
CA GLY A 43 3.84 13.12 -13.97
C GLY A 43 3.73 11.59 -14.03
N LEU A 44 3.42 11.09 -15.22
CA LEU A 44 3.26 9.66 -15.50
C LEU A 44 3.99 9.26 -16.78
N VAL A 45 4.33 7.98 -16.88
CA VAL A 45 4.82 7.36 -18.12
C VAL A 45 4.04 6.08 -18.40
N PRO A 46 3.90 5.66 -19.68
CA PRO A 46 3.31 4.36 -20.00
C PRO A 46 4.14 3.21 -19.41
N GLU A 47 3.53 2.04 -19.27
CA GLU A 47 4.18 0.87 -18.70
C GLU A 47 5.44 0.46 -19.49
N GLU A 48 5.40 0.57 -20.82
CA GLU A 48 6.50 0.20 -21.70
C GLU A 48 7.79 0.99 -21.50
N GLU A 49 7.72 2.19 -20.92
CA GLU A 49 8.88 3.07 -20.69
C GLU A 49 9.71 2.69 -19.46
N MET A 50 9.08 2.11 -18.44
CA MET A 50 9.75 1.60 -17.23
C MET A 50 9.03 0.36 -16.73
N ARG A 51 9.22 -0.78 -17.37
CA ARG A 51 8.59 -2.04 -16.95
C ARG A 51 9.22 -2.62 -15.69
N PRO A 52 8.43 -3.23 -14.78
CA PRO A 52 8.99 -4.01 -13.69
C PRO A 52 9.84 -5.16 -14.22
N GLY A 53 10.83 -5.58 -13.45
CA GLY A 53 11.65 -6.76 -13.73
C GLY A 53 12.72 -6.61 -14.80
N VAL A 54 12.60 -5.64 -15.72
CA VAL A 54 13.51 -5.52 -16.90
C VAL A 54 14.97 -5.47 -16.48
N MET A 55 15.33 -4.73 -15.45
CA MET A 55 16.70 -4.59 -14.99
C MET A 55 17.23 -5.87 -14.32
N TYR A 56 16.35 -6.78 -13.95
CA TYR A 56 16.68 -8.10 -13.38
C TYR A 56 16.66 -9.22 -14.41
N GLY A 57 16.25 -8.94 -15.64
CA GLY A 57 16.00 -9.96 -16.66
C GLY A 57 14.78 -10.83 -16.37
N ASP A 58 13.78 -10.28 -15.66
CA ASP A 58 12.56 -10.94 -15.23
C ASP A 58 11.32 -10.08 -15.59
N THR A 59 10.14 -10.57 -15.28
CA THR A 59 8.85 -9.86 -15.41
C THR A 59 8.42 -9.17 -14.11
N LEU A 60 9.03 -9.51 -12.98
CA LEU A 60 8.75 -8.96 -11.65
C LEU A 60 10.03 -8.34 -11.05
N SER A 61 9.87 -7.21 -10.40
CA SER A 61 10.96 -6.56 -9.67
C SER A 61 11.12 -7.19 -8.28
N ASN A 62 12.35 -7.48 -7.90
CA ASN A 62 12.71 -7.84 -6.53
C ASN A 62 13.51 -6.71 -5.90
N HIS A 63 12.86 -5.96 -5.02
CA HIS A 63 13.46 -4.76 -4.43
C HIS A 63 14.32 -5.03 -3.18
N THR A 64 14.51 -6.29 -2.78
CA THR A 64 15.22 -6.62 -1.51
C THR A 64 16.63 -6.05 -1.46
N GLU A 65 17.42 -6.22 -2.53
CA GLU A 65 18.80 -5.71 -2.57
C GLU A 65 18.82 -4.18 -2.73
N LEU A 66 17.99 -3.62 -3.60
CA LEU A 66 17.84 -2.17 -3.76
C LEU A 66 17.48 -1.50 -2.42
N SER A 67 16.50 -2.06 -1.70
CA SER A 67 16.10 -1.54 -0.40
C SER A 67 17.25 -1.53 0.60
N ALA A 68 17.94 -2.66 0.74
CA ALA A 68 19.05 -2.77 1.68
C ALA A 68 20.17 -1.75 1.40
N LEU A 69 20.51 -1.54 0.13
CA LEU A 69 21.53 -0.56 -0.29
C LEU A 69 21.05 0.88 -0.07
N ALA A 70 19.83 1.19 -0.51
CA ALA A 70 19.27 2.54 -0.40
C ALA A 70 19.06 2.93 1.07
N ASP A 71 18.54 2.03 1.91
CA ASP A 71 18.36 2.24 3.35
C ASP A 71 19.71 2.56 4.03
N ALA A 72 20.74 1.77 3.74
CA ALA A 72 22.07 2.00 4.30
C ALA A 72 22.66 3.35 3.89
N MET A 73 22.50 3.74 2.61
CA MET A 73 22.98 5.02 2.09
C MET A 73 22.23 6.21 2.72
N VAL A 74 20.91 6.15 2.76
CA VAL A 74 20.08 7.22 3.33
C VAL A 74 20.33 7.35 4.84
N ALA A 75 20.42 6.23 5.56
CA ALA A 75 20.75 6.23 6.99
C ALA A 75 22.12 6.84 7.27
N ALA A 76 23.14 6.52 6.46
CA ALA A 76 24.49 7.10 6.60
C ALA A 76 24.48 8.62 6.45
N VAL A 77 23.63 9.15 5.59
CA VAL A 77 23.51 10.61 5.40
C VAL A 77 22.64 11.24 6.48
N ALA A 78 21.46 10.68 6.77
CA ALA A 78 20.48 11.26 7.69
C ALA A 78 20.95 11.20 9.15
N LYS A 79 21.56 10.08 9.57
CA LYS A 79 21.96 9.78 10.96
C LYS A 79 23.47 9.79 11.17
N GLY A 80 24.26 9.99 10.11
CA GLY A 80 25.72 9.85 10.12
C GLY A 80 26.50 10.97 10.83
N LYS A 81 25.82 11.91 11.51
CA LYS A 81 26.42 13.04 12.23
C LYS A 81 27.39 13.88 11.39
N LEU A 82 27.12 13.97 10.09
CA LEU A 82 27.90 14.77 9.15
C LEU A 82 27.70 16.25 9.45
N ARG A 83 28.78 17.01 9.56
CA ARG A 83 28.68 18.45 9.83
C ARG A 83 28.18 19.26 8.63
N LYS A 84 28.48 18.79 7.42
CA LYS A 84 28.09 19.43 6.17
C LYS A 84 27.98 18.38 5.06
N LEU A 85 26.88 18.39 4.35
CA LEU A 85 26.71 17.60 3.13
C LEU A 85 27.33 18.31 1.93
N GLN A 86 27.90 17.52 1.04
CA GLN A 86 28.60 18.05 -0.13
C GLN A 86 27.66 18.23 -1.31
N SER A 87 27.91 19.32 -2.06
CA SER A 87 27.24 19.57 -3.34
C SER A 87 28.29 19.66 -4.46
N ASP A 88 27.83 19.50 -5.70
CA ASP A 88 28.63 19.79 -6.88
C ASP A 88 28.67 21.30 -7.20
N GLU A 89 29.30 21.63 -8.32
CA GLU A 89 29.43 23.01 -8.83
C GLU A 89 28.08 23.69 -9.13
N ASN A 90 27.01 22.92 -9.35
CA ASN A 90 25.65 23.40 -9.60
C ASN A 90 24.78 23.37 -8.33
N ASN A 91 25.38 23.22 -7.16
CA ASN A 91 24.70 23.08 -5.85
C ASN A 91 23.79 21.86 -5.72
N ALA A 92 23.91 20.85 -6.58
CA ALA A 92 23.19 19.58 -6.43
C ALA A 92 23.88 18.70 -5.39
N MET A 93 23.12 18.18 -4.45
CA MET A 93 23.65 17.33 -3.37
C MET A 93 24.19 16.01 -3.94
N LEU A 94 25.46 15.70 -3.65
CA LEU A 94 26.13 14.51 -4.17
C LEU A 94 25.47 13.21 -3.68
N TRP A 95 25.00 13.19 -2.43
CA TRP A 95 24.32 12.02 -1.90
C TRP A 95 23.01 11.70 -2.67
N LYS A 96 22.28 12.72 -3.11
CA LYS A 96 21.06 12.53 -3.94
C LYS A 96 21.39 11.87 -5.27
N LYS A 97 22.47 12.34 -5.92
CA LYS A 97 22.95 11.73 -7.16
C LYS A 97 23.36 10.27 -6.96
N ALA A 98 24.01 9.96 -5.84
CA ALA A 98 24.40 8.59 -5.53
C ALA A 98 23.19 7.69 -5.28
N VAL A 99 22.20 8.13 -4.50
CA VAL A 99 20.94 7.38 -4.27
C VAL A 99 20.19 7.22 -5.60
N ALA A 100 20.06 8.28 -6.40
CA ALA A 100 19.41 8.20 -7.71
C ALA A 100 20.09 7.20 -8.64
N ALA A 101 21.43 7.19 -8.70
CA ALA A 101 22.19 6.25 -9.52
C ALA A 101 21.96 4.79 -9.10
N VAL A 102 21.87 4.51 -7.80
CA VAL A 102 21.52 3.17 -7.31
C VAL A 102 20.11 2.79 -7.77
N HIS A 103 19.13 3.68 -7.62
CA HIS A 103 17.76 3.41 -8.08
C HIS A 103 17.70 3.19 -9.61
N GLU A 104 18.45 3.97 -10.40
CA GLU A 104 18.51 3.78 -11.86
C GLU A 104 19.07 2.41 -12.25
N ILE A 105 20.02 1.86 -11.50
CA ILE A 105 20.58 0.53 -11.76
C ILE A 105 19.50 -0.56 -11.60
N TYR A 106 18.64 -0.44 -10.62
CA TYR A 106 17.66 -1.47 -10.26
C TYR A 106 16.27 -1.25 -10.90
N LEU A 107 15.87 -0.02 -11.15
CA LEU A 107 14.54 0.32 -11.67
C LEU A 107 14.55 0.75 -13.14
N GLY A 108 15.71 1.11 -13.67
CA GLY A 108 15.86 1.77 -14.96
C GLY A 108 15.85 3.29 -14.81
N LYS A 109 16.34 3.97 -15.86
CA LYS A 109 16.39 5.42 -15.90
C LYS A 109 15.02 6.00 -16.20
N ALA A 110 14.55 6.90 -15.36
CA ALA A 110 13.30 7.63 -15.60
C ALA A 110 13.44 8.51 -16.88
N PRO A 111 12.55 8.37 -17.88
CA PRO A 111 12.65 9.12 -19.11
C PRO A 111 12.26 10.59 -18.90
N GLU A 112 13.04 11.49 -19.48
CA GLU A 112 12.67 12.91 -19.56
C GLU A 112 11.66 13.17 -20.67
N LYS A 113 11.76 12.39 -21.76
CA LYS A 113 10.88 12.39 -22.94
C LYS A 113 10.74 10.98 -23.48
N PHE A 114 9.60 10.70 -24.07
CA PHE A 114 9.31 9.41 -24.72
C PHE A 114 8.27 9.59 -25.82
N THR A 115 8.14 8.58 -26.69
CA THR A 115 7.12 8.56 -27.74
C THR A 115 6.06 7.51 -27.42
N TYR A 116 4.81 7.93 -27.30
CA TYR A 116 3.68 7.04 -27.09
C TYR A 116 2.62 7.25 -28.19
N LYS A 117 2.23 6.16 -28.86
CA LYS A 117 1.28 6.19 -29.99
C LYS A 117 1.62 7.26 -31.04
N GLY A 118 2.91 7.39 -31.38
CA GLY A 118 3.40 8.30 -32.41
C GLY A 118 3.49 9.78 -32.00
N LYS A 119 3.26 10.11 -30.75
CA LYS A 119 3.36 11.48 -30.22
C LYS A 119 4.43 11.55 -29.12
N GLU A 120 5.25 12.61 -29.15
CA GLU A 120 6.25 12.88 -28.10
C GLU A 120 5.59 13.46 -26.85
N TYR A 121 6.02 12.98 -25.69
CA TYR A 121 5.57 13.43 -24.38
C TYR A 121 6.75 13.61 -23.43
N THR A 122 6.58 14.52 -22.46
CA THR A 122 7.26 14.46 -21.17
C THR A 122 6.35 13.76 -20.16
N PRO A 123 6.83 13.25 -19.02
CA PRO A 123 5.98 12.66 -17.99
C PRO A 123 4.81 13.56 -17.59
N GLN A 124 5.05 14.87 -17.45
CA GLN A 124 4.02 15.85 -17.09
C GLN A 124 2.98 16.05 -18.22
N SER A 125 3.42 16.11 -19.48
CA SER A 125 2.47 16.26 -20.59
C SER A 125 1.65 15.00 -20.83
N PHE A 126 2.23 13.82 -20.55
CA PHE A 126 1.50 12.56 -20.61
C PHE A 126 0.45 12.49 -19.50
N TYR A 127 0.82 12.78 -18.25
CA TYR A 127 -0.12 12.87 -17.13
C TYR A 127 -1.33 13.76 -17.48
N LYS A 128 -1.08 14.99 -17.95
CA LYS A 128 -2.15 15.90 -18.35
C LYS A 128 -3.03 15.33 -19.46
N SER A 129 -2.49 14.52 -20.36
CA SER A 129 -3.25 13.91 -21.45
C SER A 129 -4.15 12.75 -21.02
N THR A 130 -3.96 12.20 -19.83
CA THR A 130 -4.81 11.12 -19.27
C THR A 130 -6.14 11.63 -18.76
N GLY A 131 -6.24 12.92 -18.43
CA GLY A 131 -7.43 13.48 -17.78
C GLY A 131 -7.58 13.15 -16.30
N LEU A 132 -6.63 12.42 -15.70
CA LEU A 132 -6.65 12.11 -14.26
C LEU A 132 -6.49 13.39 -13.44
N ASN A 133 -7.32 13.55 -12.41
CA ASN A 133 -7.30 14.72 -11.54
C ASN A 133 -7.12 14.26 -10.08
N PRO A 134 -6.09 14.71 -9.35
CA PRO A 134 -5.88 14.36 -7.95
C PRO A 134 -7.08 14.62 -7.03
N SER A 135 -7.89 15.63 -7.32
CA SER A 135 -9.10 15.95 -6.55
C SER A 135 -10.23 14.93 -6.67
N ASP A 136 -10.15 14.02 -7.66
CA ASP A 136 -11.13 12.95 -7.84
C ASP A 136 -10.87 11.74 -6.94
N TYR A 137 -9.77 11.76 -6.18
CA TYR A 137 -9.38 10.69 -5.27
C TYR A 137 -9.67 11.10 -3.83
N VAL A 138 -10.44 10.28 -3.13
CA VAL A 138 -10.78 10.51 -1.71
C VAL A 138 -10.26 9.38 -0.87
N SER A 139 -9.46 9.71 0.15
CA SER A 139 -9.03 8.74 1.16
C SER A 139 -10.02 8.73 2.33
N LEU A 140 -10.44 7.53 2.74
CA LEU A 140 -11.38 7.31 3.83
C LEU A 140 -10.80 6.36 4.87
N THR A 141 -11.25 6.54 6.12
CA THR A 141 -10.88 5.69 7.26
C THR A 141 -11.99 5.69 8.32
N SER A 142 -11.82 4.90 9.40
CA SER A 142 -12.79 4.82 10.48
C SER A 142 -12.09 4.57 11.83
N TYR A 143 -11.87 5.65 12.60
CA TYR A 143 -11.26 5.58 13.93
C TYR A 143 -11.88 6.59 14.90
N THR A 144 -12.05 6.22 16.17
CA THR A 144 -12.74 7.05 17.19
C THR A 144 -11.84 8.02 17.92
N HIS A 145 -10.51 7.89 17.83
CA HIS A 145 -9.56 8.84 18.45
C HIS A 145 -9.56 10.21 17.76
N ARG A 146 -10.22 10.34 16.61
CA ARG A 146 -10.50 11.61 15.91
C ARG A 146 -12.00 11.75 15.66
N PRO A 147 -12.54 12.96 15.62
CA PRO A 147 -13.96 13.15 15.34
C PRO A 147 -14.37 12.57 13.97
N PHE A 148 -15.52 11.92 13.91
CA PHE A 148 -16.11 11.53 12.63
C PHE A 148 -16.48 12.77 11.80
N TYR A 149 -16.55 12.58 10.47
CA TYR A 149 -16.85 13.60 9.46
C TYR A 149 -15.81 14.74 9.42
N THR A 150 -14.59 14.46 9.87
CA THR A 150 -13.42 15.35 9.74
C THR A 150 -12.30 14.64 9.00
N GLN A 151 -11.32 15.40 8.54
CA GLN A 151 -10.11 14.86 7.94
C GLN A 151 -8.95 14.89 8.92
N PHE A 152 -8.15 13.84 8.93
CA PHE A 152 -6.90 13.78 9.68
C PHE A 152 -5.88 12.86 8.98
N PRO A 153 -4.59 13.04 9.20
CA PRO A 153 -3.58 12.09 8.75
C PRO A 153 -3.60 10.86 9.67
N ILE A 154 -3.80 9.66 9.11
CA ILE A 154 -3.65 8.41 9.88
C ILE A 154 -2.19 8.35 10.34
N GLU A 155 -1.99 8.08 11.62
CA GLU A 155 -0.69 8.05 12.28
C GLU A 155 0.00 6.69 12.07
N VAL A 156 0.47 6.45 10.86
CA VAL A 156 1.25 5.28 10.45
C VAL A 156 2.51 5.71 9.70
N GLN A 157 3.56 4.88 9.75
CA GLN A 157 4.87 5.25 9.18
C GLN A 157 4.82 5.49 7.67
N ASP A 158 3.98 4.77 6.95
CA ASP A 158 3.85 4.88 5.50
C ASP A 158 3.10 6.13 5.05
N ASN A 159 2.35 6.77 5.96
CA ASN A 159 1.75 8.08 5.71
C ASN A 159 2.72 9.23 6.05
N TRP A 160 3.97 9.12 5.63
CA TRP A 160 5.04 10.08 5.93
C TRP A 160 4.81 11.49 5.33
N ARG A 161 3.95 11.63 4.33
CA ARG A 161 3.50 12.90 3.76
C ARG A 161 2.35 13.53 4.53
N HIS A 162 1.81 12.85 5.54
CA HIS A 162 0.63 13.28 6.28
C HIS A 162 -0.60 13.51 5.40
N GLY A 163 -0.80 12.63 4.39
CA GLY A 163 -2.00 12.62 3.56
C GLY A 163 -3.25 12.47 4.43
N LEU A 164 -4.28 13.27 4.13
CA LEU A 164 -5.49 13.31 4.92
C LEU A 164 -6.48 12.23 4.48
N SER A 165 -7.11 11.56 5.47
CA SER A 165 -8.23 10.65 5.25
C SER A 165 -9.47 11.22 5.93
N TYR A 166 -10.62 11.13 5.26
CA TYR A 166 -11.91 11.51 5.83
C TYR A 166 -12.43 10.39 6.72
N ASN A 167 -12.79 10.72 7.94
CA ASN A 167 -13.14 9.77 9.00
C ASN A 167 -14.64 9.52 9.03
N LEU A 168 -15.06 8.27 8.84
CA LEU A 168 -16.46 7.85 8.88
C LEU A 168 -16.72 6.83 10.01
N PRO A 169 -17.94 6.75 10.56
CA PRO A 169 -18.34 5.58 11.33
C PRO A 169 -18.14 4.30 10.51
N ILE A 170 -17.80 3.19 11.17
CA ILE A 170 -17.43 1.95 10.46
C ILE A 170 -18.56 1.39 9.59
N ASP A 171 -19.81 1.54 10.00
CA ASP A 171 -20.95 1.07 9.21
C ASP A 171 -21.10 1.88 7.91
N GLU A 172 -20.95 3.20 7.98
CA GLU A 172 -20.96 4.06 6.80
C GLU A 172 -19.77 3.78 5.87
N LEU A 173 -18.57 3.50 6.44
CA LEU A 173 -17.42 3.09 5.65
C LEU A 173 -17.69 1.81 4.87
N MET A 174 -18.34 0.82 5.48
CA MET A 174 -18.74 -0.43 4.81
C MET A 174 -19.78 -0.20 3.71
N GLU A 175 -20.72 0.72 3.92
CA GLU A 175 -21.67 1.13 2.89
C GLU A 175 -20.96 1.77 1.67
N VAL A 176 -19.92 2.56 1.92
CA VAL A 176 -19.10 3.13 0.85
C VAL A 176 -18.39 2.06 0.04
N PHE A 177 -17.83 1.02 0.69
CA PHE A 177 -17.24 -0.13 0.00
C PHE A 177 -18.25 -0.78 -0.95
N ASP A 178 -19.43 -1.11 -0.44
CA ASP A 178 -20.47 -1.78 -1.22
C ASP A 178 -20.98 -0.90 -2.37
N ASN A 179 -21.24 0.37 -2.09
CA ASN A 179 -21.73 1.31 -3.09
C ASN A 179 -20.70 1.54 -4.21
N ALA A 180 -19.43 1.73 -3.87
CA ALA A 180 -18.37 1.93 -4.85
C ALA A 180 -18.31 0.75 -5.83
N ILE A 181 -18.22 -0.48 -5.32
CA ILE A 181 -18.12 -1.67 -6.16
C ILE A 181 -19.39 -1.88 -6.99
N ASN A 182 -20.56 -1.72 -6.39
CA ASN A 182 -21.84 -1.91 -7.09
C ASN A 182 -22.11 -0.85 -8.17
N THR A 183 -21.45 0.32 -8.09
CA THR A 183 -21.54 1.39 -9.10
C THR A 183 -20.41 1.36 -10.12
N GLY A 184 -19.53 0.35 -10.06
CA GLY A 184 -18.47 0.12 -11.05
C GLY A 184 -17.11 0.74 -10.72
N TYR A 185 -16.94 1.27 -9.51
CA TYR A 185 -15.64 1.77 -9.05
C TYR A 185 -14.78 0.65 -8.48
N THR A 186 -13.47 0.88 -8.44
CA THR A 186 -12.53 0.05 -7.71
C THR A 186 -11.95 0.81 -6.52
N ILE A 187 -11.42 0.08 -5.55
CA ILE A 187 -10.94 0.63 -4.29
C ILE A 187 -9.46 0.27 -4.11
N ALA A 188 -8.59 1.26 -3.99
CA ALA A 188 -7.27 1.05 -3.44
C ALA A 188 -7.41 0.85 -1.92
N TRP A 189 -7.00 -0.30 -1.42
CA TRP A 189 -7.30 -0.79 -0.07
C TRP A 189 -6.02 -1.06 0.72
N GLY A 190 -5.79 -0.28 1.76
CA GLY A 190 -4.73 -0.49 2.76
C GLY A 190 -5.24 -1.34 3.92
N SER A 191 -4.56 -2.43 4.22
CA SER A 191 -5.01 -3.41 5.20
C SER A 191 -3.87 -4.05 5.95
N ASP A 192 -4.17 -4.46 7.17
CA ASP A 192 -3.39 -5.47 7.87
C ASP A 192 -3.58 -6.83 7.18
N VAL A 193 -2.47 -7.48 6.85
CA VAL A 193 -2.42 -8.82 6.24
C VAL A 193 -1.58 -9.80 7.07
N SER A 194 -1.08 -9.37 8.22
CA SER A 194 -0.29 -10.21 9.14
C SER A 194 -1.13 -11.20 9.95
N GLU A 195 -2.42 -11.21 9.71
CA GLU A 195 -3.42 -12.06 10.36
C GLU A 195 -3.39 -13.53 9.91
N SER A 196 -3.69 -14.43 10.83
CA SER A 196 -3.82 -15.86 10.52
C SER A 196 -4.92 -16.15 9.50
N GLY A 197 -5.96 -15.31 9.47
CA GLY A 197 -7.07 -15.40 8.52
C GLY A 197 -6.72 -14.93 7.11
N PHE A 198 -5.65 -14.16 6.92
CA PHE A 198 -5.15 -13.79 5.60
C PHE A 198 -4.22 -14.90 5.06
N THR A 199 -4.80 -15.85 4.35
CA THR A 199 -4.10 -17.07 3.94
C THR A 199 -3.38 -16.90 2.61
N ARG A 200 -2.31 -17.67 2.39
CA ARG A 200 -1.63 -17.71 1.08
C ARG A 200 -2.46 -18.39 0.00
N ASP A 201 -3.51 -19.12 0.38
CA ASP A 201 -4.42 -19.79 -0.56
C ASP A 201 -5.41 -18.83 -1.24
N GLY A 202 -5.39 -17.54 -0.88
CA GLY A 202 -6.22 -16.52 -1.51
C GLY A 202 -7.56 -16.27 -0.79
N VAL A 203 -7.61 -16.50 0.51
CA VAL A 203 -8.79 -16.21 1.35
C VAL A 203 -8.37 -15.35 2.53
N ALA A 204 -9.15 -14.32 2.83
CA ALA A 204 -8.99 -13.45 4.00
C ALA A 204 -10.30 -13.45 4.81
N VAL A 205 -10.26 -14.02 6.02
CA VAL A 205 -11.44 -14.23 6.88
C VAL A 205 -11.15 -13.87 8.34
N MET A 206 -12.19 -13.51 9.08
CA MET A 206 -12.15 -13.30 10.53
C MET A 206 -13.04 -14.34 11.23
N PRO A 207 -12.55 -15.56 11.46
CA PRO A 207 -13.37 -16.57 12.12
C PRO A 207 -13.83 -16.11 13.50
N ASP A 208 -15.10 -16.29 13.80
CA ASP A 208 -15.66 -16.09 15.13
C ASP A 208 -15.32 -17.30 16.01
N ASN A 209 -14.11 -17.33 16.51
CA ASN A 209 -13.61 -18.44 17.30
C ASN A 209 -13.02 -17.91 18.61
N ASP A 210 -13.78 -17.99 19.69
CA ASP A 210 -13.36 -17.59 21.04
C ASP A 210 -12.07 -18.27 21.50
N LYS A 211 -11.75 -19.44 20.93
CA LYS A 211 -10.50 -20.16 21.22
C LYS A 211 -9.26 -19.54 20.57
N VAL A 212 -9.42 -18.74 19.52
CA VAL A 212 -8.29 -18.05 18.89
C VAL A 212 -7.86 -16.83 19.72
N GLN A 213 -8.78 -16.23 20.48
CA GLN A 213 -8.50 -15.09 21.37
C GLN A 213 -7.65 -15.45 22.60
N GLU A 214 -7.59 -16.72 23.00
CA GLU A 214 -6.75 -17.17 24.12
C GLU A 214 -5.25 -17.28 23.75
N LEU A 215 -4.89 -17.07 22.50
CA LEU A 215 -3.54 -17.25 22.00
C LEU A 215 -2.83 -15.90 21.88
N SER A 216 -2.48 -15.31 23.03
CA SER A 216 -1.68 -14.10 23.10
C SER A 216 -0.24 -14.35 22.67
N GLY A 217 0.16 -13.72 21.62
CA GLY A 217 1.52 -13.71 21.06
C GLY A 217 1.44 -13.27 19.61
N SER A 218 2.49 -12.69 19.02
CA SER A 218 2.39 -12.20 17.65
C SER A 218 1.72 -13.26 16.76
N ASP A 219 0.61 -12.95 16.14
CA ASP A 219 -0.23 -13.89 15.37
C ASP A 219 0.57 -14.60 14.28
N MET A 220 1.58 -13.93 13.72
CA MET A 220 2.50 -14.53 12.76
C MET A 220 3.33 -15.67 13.40
N ALA A 221 3.84 -15.49 14.63
CA ALA A 221 4.61 -16.54 15.30
C ALA A 221 3.71 -17.72 15.68
N HIS A 222 2.44 -17.46 16.00
CA HIS A 222 1.43 -18.49 16.23
C HIS A 222 1.05 -19.20 14.93
N TRP A 223 0.72 -18.46 13.88
CA TRP A 223 0.39 -19.01 12.56
C TRP A 223 1.51 -19.88 11.99
N LEU A 224 2.78 -19.50 12.17
CA LEU A 224 3.93 -20.30 11.76
C LEU A 224 4.03 -21.65 12.51
N LYS A 225 3.50 -21.74 13.72
CA LYS A 225 3.49 -22.96 14.54
C LYS A 225 2.31 -23.88 14.25
N LEU A 226 1.26 -23.39 13.59
CA LEU A 226 0.11 -24.21 13.23
C LEU A 226 0.53 -25.31 12.25
N LYS A 227 -0.05 -26.51 12.42
CA LYS A 227 0.12 -27.60 11.46
C LYS A 227 -0.56 -27.26 10.13
N PRO A 228 -0.10 -27.86 9.01
CA PRO A 228 -0.71 -27.62 7.70
C PRO A 228 -2.23 -27.85 7.65
N GLU A 229 -2.73 -28.82 8.44
CA GLU A 229 -4.16 -29.14 8.54
C GLU A 229 -4.93 -28.02 9.23
N GLU A 230 -4.38 -27.42 10.27
CA GLU A 230 -4.99 -26.30 11.02
C GLU A 230 -5.01 -25.02 10.18
N LYS A 231 -3.99 -24.80 9.34
CA LYS A 231 -3.94 -23.69 8.37
C LYS A 231 -4.99 -23.81 7.26
N LYS A 232 -5.56 -24.99 7.03
CA LYS A 232 -6.62 -25.24 6.03
C LYS A 232 -8.04 -24.96 6.56
N LEU A 233 -8.21 -24.66 7.85
CA LEU A 233 -9.52 -24.40 8.46
C LEU A 233 -10.25 -23.22 7.82
N ASN A 234 -9.51 -22.23 7.28
CA ASN A 234 -10.07 -21.04 6.66
C ASN A 234 -10.56 -21.24 5.21
N THR A 235 -10.57 -22.48 4.70
CA THR A 235 -11.00 -22.78 3.31
C THR A 235 -12.47 -23.13 3.17
N LYS A 236 -13.22 -23.21 4.29
CA LYS A 236 -14.65 -23.49 4.31
C LYS A 236 -15.40 -22.29 4.84
N PRO A 237 -16.66 -22.06 4.36
CA PRO A 237 -17.55 -21.09 4.98
C PRO A 237 -17.67 -21.34 6.48
N GLN A 238 -17.58 -20.30 7.27
CA GLN A 238 -17.70 -20.35 8.71
C GLN A 238 -18.20 -19.01 9.26
N PRO A 239 -18.83 -18.98 10.45
CA PRO A 239 -19.21 -17.72 11.07
C PRO A 239 -18.04 -16.76 11.20
N GLN A 240 -18.27 -15.49 10.86
CA GLN A 240 -17.27 -14.44 10.90
C GLN A 240 -17.50 -13.50 12.06
N LYS A 241 -16.45 -13.09 12.75
CA LYS A 241 -16.51 -12.07 13.80
C LYS A 241 -16.79 -10.70 13.16
N TRP A 242 -17.94 -10.12 13.48
CA TRP A 242 -18.30 -8.77 13.07
C TRP A 242 -17.89 -7.78 14.15
N CYS A 243 -16.74 -7.11 14.00
CA CYS A 243 -16.23 -6.22 15.04
C CYS A 243 -17.09 -4.98 15.24
N THR A 244 -17.09 -4.45 16.47
CA THR A 244 -17.63 -3.13 16.78
C THR A 244 -16.64 -2.02 16.39
N GLN A 245 -17.10 -0.77 16.47
CA GLN A 245 -16.23 0.39 16.26
C GLN A 245 -15.14 0.47 17.33
N GLU A 246 -15.47 0.12 18.58
CA GLU A 246 -14.55 0.14 19.72
C GLU A 246 -13.49 -0.96 19.61
N GLU A 247 -13.88 -2.16 19.21
CA GLU A 247 -12.93 -3.27 18.97
C GLU A 247 -11.93 -2.92 17.87
N ARG A 248 -12.43 -2.31 16.80
CA ARG A 248 -11.56 -1.82 15.70
C ARG A 248 -10.57 -0.76 16.19
N GLN A 249 -11.04 0.23 16.98
CA GLN A 249 -10.17 1.25 17.56
C GLN A 249 -9.13 0.63 18.50
N LEU A 250 -9.55 -0.28 19.38
CA LEU A 250 -8.64 -0.94 20.31
C LEU A 250 -7.54 -1.71 19.58
N ALA A 251 -7.88 -2.42 18.49
CA ALA A 251 -6.93 -3.17 17.70
C ALA A 251 -5.87 -2.26 17.02
N TYR A 252 -6.25 -1.07 16.59
CA TYR A 252 -5.33 -0.06 16.10
C TYR A 252 -4.42 0.49 17.22
N ASP A 253 -4.99 0.81 18.38
CA ASP A 253 -4.27 1.40 19.50
C ASP A 253 -3.26 0.42 20.16
N ASN A 254 -3.54 -0.87 20.12
CA ASN A 254 -2.72 -1.92 20.75
C ASN A 254 -1.84 -2.72 19.76
N TYR A 255 -1.79 -2.29 18.47
CA TYR A 255 -1.01 -2.93 17.41
C TYR A 255 -1.50 -4.33 16.99
N GLU A 256 -2.74 -4.71 17.26
CA GLU A 256 -3.38 -5.89 16.68
C GLU A 256 -3.81 -5.67 15.23
N THR A 257 -3.90 -4.42 14.80
CA THR A 257 -4.10 -4.03 13.40
C THR A 257 -3.02 -3.04 13.01
N THR A 258 -2.24 -3.40 12.00
CA THR A 258 -1.09 -2.63 11.52
C THR A 258 -1.23 -2.26 10.04
N ASP A 259 -0.47 -1.27 9.59
CA ASP A 259 -0.42 -0.86 8.18
C ASP A 259 0.61 -1.70 7.45
N ASP A 260 0.15 -2.76 6.76
CA ASP A 260 1.04 -3.77 6.21
C ASP A 260 1.11 -3.75 4.68
N HIS A 261 -0.05 -3.59 4.01
CA HIS A 261 -0.11 -3.89 2.58
C HIS A 261 -1.23 -3.16 1.83
N GLY A 262 -0.89 -2.68 0.64
CA GLY A 262 -1.84 -2.07 -0.29
C GLY A 262 -2.28 -3.04 -1.39
N MET A 263 -3.60 -3.12 -1.64
CA MET A 263 -4.23 -3.99 -2.63
C MET A 263 -5.36 -3.26 -3.35
N GLN A 264 -5.99 -3.93 -4.33
CA GLN A 264 -7.14 -3.38 -5.04
C GLN A 264 -8.37 -4.27 -4.86
N ILE A 265 -9.46 -3.71 -4.34
CA ILE A 265 -10.79 -4.34 -4.38
C ILE A 265 -11.49 -3.92 -5.67
N TYR A 266 -12.01 -4.91 -6.42
CA TYR A 266 -12.60 -4.65 -7.75
C TYR A 266 -13.92 -5.37 -8.00
N GLY A 267 -14.43 -6.15 -7.04
CA GLY A 267 -15.67 -6.90 -7.21
C GLY A 267 -16.19 -7.49 -5.91
N ILE A 268 -17.37 -8.09 -5.99
CA ILE A 268 -18.01 -8.87 -4.92
C ILE A 268 -18.28 -10.28 -5.44
N ALA A 269 -18.01 -11.28 -4.63
CA ALA A 269 -18.32 -12.69 -4.88
C ALA A 269 -19.13 -13.26 -3.71
N LYS A 270 -19.77 -14.41 -3.94
CA LYS A 270 -20.49 -15.17 -2.91
C LYS A 270 -19.96 -16.58 -2.80
N ASP A 271 -19.91 -17.09 -1.59
CA ASP A 271 -19.65 -18.50 -1.35
C ASP A 271 -20.91 -19.37 -1.56
N GLN A 272 -20.78 -20.68 -1.31
CA GLN A 272 -21.86 -21.64 -1.49
C GLN A 272 -23.02 -21.46 -0.50
N GLU A 273 -22.80 -20.73 0.59
CA GLU A 273 -23.81 -20.41 1.61
C GLU A 273 -24.41 -19.01 1.40
N GLY A 274 -23.92 -18.28 0.40
CA GLY A 274 -24.39 -16.93 0.06
C GLY A 274 -23.69 -15.80 0.82
N ASN A 275 -22.63 -16.09 1.59
CA ASN A 275 -21.84 -15.05 2.25
C ASN A 275 -21.05 -14.26 1.22
N GLU A 276 -21.00 -12.95 1.40
CA GLU A 276 -20.32 -12.03 0.48
C GLU A 276 -18.86 -11.81 0.85
N TYR A 277 -18.04 -11.76 -0.20
CA TYR A 277 -16.60 -11.47 -0.13
C TYR A 277 -16.25 -10.40 -1.14
N TYR A 278 -15.34 -9.52 -0.79
CA TYR A 278 -14.70 -8.65 -1.77
C TYR A 278 -13.62 -9.42 -2.54
N MET A 279 -13.59 -9.20 -3.86
CA MET A 279 -12.56 -9.72 -4.75
C MET A 279 -11.38 -8.76 -4.75
N VAL A 280 -10.22 -9.24 -4.34
CA VAL A 280 -9.01 -8.44 -4.11
C VAL A 280 -7.92 -8.87 -5.08
N LYS A 281 -7.43 -7.95 -5.90
CA LYS A 281 -6.21 -8.13 -6.68
C LYS A 281 -5.00 -7.81 -5.81
N ASN A 282 -4.11 -8.78 -5.64
CA ASN A 282 -2.87 -8.64 -4.90
C ASN A 282 -1.66 -8.61 -5.86
N SER A 283 -0.51 -8.12 -5.38
CA SER A 283 0.74 -8.01 -6.12
C SER A 283 1.70 -9.21 -5.94
N TRP A 284 1.26 -10.30 -5.31
CA TRP A 284 2.12 -11.44 -4.97
C TRP A 284 2.17 -12.54 -6.04
N GLY A 285 1.93 -12.17 -7.30
CA GLY A 285 1.91 -13.11 -8.42
C GLY A 285 0.64 -13.97 -8.46
N THR A 286 0.65 -15.00 -9.30
CA THR A 286 -0.52 -15.83 -9.63
C THR A 286 -0.44 -17.26 -9.08
N SER A 287 0.46 -17.52 -8.13
CA SER A 287 0.74 -18.88 -7.63
C SER A 287 -0.29 -19.43 -6.66
N ASN A 288 -1.22 -18.61 -6.16
CA ASN A 288 -2.29 -19.09 -5.31
C ASN A 288 -3.40 -19.81 -6.09
N LYS A 289 -4.31 -20.47 -5.40
CA LYS A 289 -5.44 -21.22 -5.97
C LYS A 289 -6.34 -20.39 -6.91
N TYR A 290 -6.36 -19.08 -6.75
CA TYR A 290 -7.23 -18.15 -7.46
C TYR A 290 -6.44 -17.19 -8.37
N GLU A 291 -5.26 -17.61 -8.85
CA GLU A 291 -4.47 -16.87 -9.86
C GLU A 291 -4.16 -15.42 -9.48
N GLY A 292 -3.81 -15.19 -8.22
CA GLY A 292 -3.44 -13.86 -7.72
C GLY A 292 -4.60 -13.05 -7.13
N ILE A 293 -5.79 -13.63 -7.08
CA ILE A 293 -6.96 -13.05 -6.44
C ILE A 293 -7.10 -13.56 -5.00
N TRP A 294 -7.53 -12.67 -4.11
CA TRP A 294 -7.98 -12.99 -2.75
C TRP A 294 -9.47 -12.71 -2.61
N TYR A 295 -10.13 -13.52 -1.80
CA TYR A 295 -11.52 -13.32 -1.40
C TYR A 295 -11.53 -12.90 0.07
N ALA A 296 -11.74 -11.61 0.32
CA ALA A 296 -11.78 -11.06 1.67
C ALA A 296 -13.22 -10.96 2.16
N SER A 297 -13.53 -11.61 3.28
CA SER A 297 -14.86 -11.50 3.88
C SER A 297 -15.15 -10.05 4.29
N LYS A 298 -16.41 -9.64 4.27
CA LYS A 298 -16.79 -8.30 4.75
C LYS A 298 -16.38 -8.06 6.21
N ALA A 299 -16.37 -9.12 7.03
CA ALA A 299 -15.90 -9.04 8.41
C ALA A 299 -14.41 -8.76 8.51
N PHE A 300 -13.58 -9.37 7.64
CA PHE A 300 -12.16 -9.09 7.57
C PHE A 300 -11.91 -7.63 7.14
N VAL A 301 -12.53 -7.19 6.05
CA VAL A 301 -12.38 -5.81 5.55
C VAL A 301 -12.84 -4.81 6.60
N ARG A 302 -13.96 -5.04 7.27
CA ARG A 302 -14.45 -4.19 8.35
C ARG A 302 -13.41 -4.03 9.48
N TYR A 303 -12.75 -5.11 9.86
CA TYR A 303 -11.84 -5.11 11.01
C TYR A 303 -10.46 -4.59 10.64
N LYS A 304 -9.90 -5.02 9.51
CA LYS A 304 -8.49 -4.89 9.17
C LYS A 304 -8.15 -3.79 8.16
N THR A 305 -9.14 -3.04 7.69
CA THR A 305 -8.89 -1.88 6.83
C THR A 305 -8.21 -0.76 7.59
N MET A 306 -7.05 -0.31 7.13
CA MET A 306 -6.41 0.91 7.62
C MET A 306 -7.04 2.14 6.97
N ASN A 307 -6.96 2.18 5.65
CA ASN A 307 -7.59 3.19 4.82
C ASN A 307 -8.01 2.62 3.47
N LEU A 308 -8.78 3.38 2.77
CA LEU A 308 -9.09 3.13 1.37
C LEU A 308 -8.98 4.42 0.57
N SER A 309 -8.74 4.30 -0.73
CA SER A 309 -8.85 5.43 -1.64
C SER A 309 -9.78 5.07 -2.78
N LEU A 310 -10.78 5.93 -3.00
CA LEU A 310 -11.73 5.84 -4.10
C LEU A 310 -11.32 6.82 -5.20
N ILE A 311 -11.50 6.41 -6.44
CA ILE A 311 -11.55 7.34 -7.56
C ILE A 311 -12.98 7.83 -7.65
N HIS A 312 -13.16 9.11 -7.48
CA HIS A 312 -14.41 9.79 -7.80
C HIS A 312 -14.37 10.14 -9.29
N ILE A 313 -15.14 9.41 -10.10
CA ILE A 313 -15.26 9.70 -11.54
C ILE A 313 -16.49 10.59 -11.76
#